data_85057324f66775d59f52283adacdd835
#
_entry.id   85057324f66775d59f52283adacdd835
#
_cell.length_a   1.000
_cell.length_b   1.000
_cell.length_c   1.000
_cell.angle_alpha   90.00
_cell.angle_beta   90.00
_cell.angle_gamma   90.00
#
_symmetry.space_group_name_H-M   'P 1'
#
loop_
_entity.id
_entity.type
_entity.pdbx_description
1 polymer ?
#
loop_
_entity_poly.entity_id
_entity_poly.type
_entity_poly.pdbx_seq_one_letter_code
_entity_poly.pdbx_strand_id
1 'polypeptide(L)'
;QILNKKLNDDYSEKFLKIIIDETDRLNSIVTKILTPPSKPSLGLFNIHSALEKVYALAEADKDNEMSLSRDYDPSIPEINGDENLFVQAILNIVKNAQQAMKDIKNPMICIKSRIHYGKPINGIIHQTICSIEIIDNGPGIPDDLHDQVFFPMVSVKENGSGLGLTIAQDIIRIHGGSITFESKPGETKFAINLPIKINNKEAKIA
;
A
#
# COMPACT_ATOMS: atom_id res chain seq x y z
N GLN A 1 -31.38 9.86 36.57
CA GLN A 1 -32.55 9.04 36.13
C GLN A 1 -33.46 9.74 35.10
N ILE A 2 -33.21 10.99 34.71
CA ILE A 2 -34.07 11.73 33.75
C ILE A 2 -33.53 11.73 32.31
N LEU A 3 -32.27 11.37 32.10
CA LEU A 3 -31.66 11.29 30.77
C LEU A 3 -31.93 9.99 29.99
N ASN A 4 -32.47 8.94 30.64
CA ASN A 4 -32.64 7.62 30.04
C ASN A 4 -34.02 7.38 29.40
N LYS A 5 -34.87 8.36 29.21
CA LYS A 5 -36.26 8.11 28.78
C LYS A 5 -36.74 8.86 27.52
N LYS A 6 -35.84 9.46 26.74
CA LYS A 6 -36.21 10.15 25.48
C LYS A 6 -35.17 10.12 24.36
N LEU A 7 -34.36 9.06 24.29
CA LEU A 7 -33.60 8.79 23.07
C LEU A 7 -34.36 7.70 22.31
N ASN A 8 -34.83 8.04 21.13
CA ASN A 8 -35.40 7.12 20.17
C ASN A 8 -34.37 5.99 19.99
N ASP A 9 -34.71 4.73 20.17
CA ASP A 9 -33.77 3.58 20.13
C ASP A 9 -32.86 3.60 18.89
N ASP A 10 -33.42 4.02 17.76
CA ASP A 10 -32.71 4.11 16.48
C ASP A 10 -31.61 5.21 16.48
N TYR A 11 -31.82 6.34 17.14
CA TYR A 11 -30.81 7.40 17.30
C TYR A 11 -29.69 6.97 18.25
N SER A 12 -30.03 6.27 19.32
CA SER A 12 -29.06 5.80 20.32
C SER A 12 -28.16 4.72 19.74
N GLU A 13 -28.68 3.77 18.97
CA GLU A 13 -27.90 2.76 18.27
C GLU A 13 -26.95 3.39 17.22
N LYS A 14 -27.44 4.37 16.48
CA LYS A 14 -26.62 5.07 15.48
C LYS A 14 -25.47 5.85 16.14
N PHE A 15 -25.71 6.55 17.24
CA PHE A 15 -24.67 7.24 18.01
C PHE A 15 -23.67 6.29 18.65
N LEU A 16 -24.13 5.17 19.22
CA LEU A 16 -23.27 4.14 19.79
C LEU A 16 -22.37 3.52 18.73
N LYS A 17 -22.92 3.26 17.54
CA LYS A 17 -22.13 2.73 16.41
C LYS A 17 -21.05 3.72 16.00
N ILE A 18 -21.35 5.01 15.85
CA ILE A 18 -20.37 6.07 15.54
C ILE A 18 -19.27 6.13 16.60
N ILE A 19 -19.63 6.05 17.90
CA ILE A 19 -18.66 6.09 18.99
C ILE A 19 -17.75 4.86 18.95
N ILE A 20 -18.30 3.67 18.72
CA ILE A 20 -17.53 2.42 18.61
C ILE A 20 -16.59 2.51 17.40
N ASP A 21 -17.09 2.88 16.24
CA ASP A 21 -16.30 3.01 15.01
C ASP A 21 -15.15 4.01 15.18
N GLU A 22 -15.40 5.16 15.83
CA GLU A 22 -14.35 6.16 16.09
C GLU A 22 -13.36 5.72 17.17
N THR A 23 -13.82 4.97 18.17
CA THR A 23 -12.94 4.39 19.20
C THR A 23 -12.03 3.33 18.59
N ASP A 24 -12.55 2.45 17.75
CA ASP A 24 -11.77 1.44 17.03
C ASP A 24 -10.77 2.10 16.06
N ARG A 25 -11.17 3.17 15.39
CA ARG A 25 -10.30 4.00 14.57
C ARG A 25 -9.17 4.61 15.38
N LEU A 26 -9.45 5.23 16.53
CA LEU A 26 -8.44 5.80 17.43
C LEU A 26 -7.51 4.71 17.97
N ASN A 27 -8.02 3.57 18.40
CA ASN A 27 -7.20 2.43 18.84
C ASN A 27 -6.30 1.92 17.73
N SER A 28 -6.78 1.85 16.49
CA SER A 28 -5.98 1.48 15.32
C SER A 28 -4.85 2.48 15.07
N ILE A 29 -5.12 3.78 15.18
CA ILE A 29 -4.12 4.85 15.04
C ILE A 29 -3.09 4.76 16.16
N VAL A 30 -3.53 4.65 17.41
CA VAL A 30 -2.66 4.55 18.60
C VAL A 30 -1.78 3.31 18.50
N THR A 31 -2.34 2.17 18.13
CA THR A 31 -1.56 0.92 17.96
C THR A 31 -0.51 1.07 16.85
N LYS A 32 -0.85 1.71 15.72
CA LYS A 32 0.10 1.95 14.63
C LYS A 32 1.21 2.93 15.00
N ILE A 33 0.93 3.91 15.89
CA ILE A 33 1.92 4.89 16.36
C ILE A 33 2.76 4.33 17.50
N LEU A 34 2.14 3.59 18.43
CA LEU A 34 2.79 3.08 19.64
C LEU A 34 3.48 1.74 19.45
N THR A 35 3.14 0.98 18.40
CA THR A 35 3.90 -0.22 18.08
C THR A 35 5.23 0.24 17.48
N PRO A 36 6.34 0.23 18.26
CA PRO A 36 7.64 0.50 17.65
C PRO A 36 7.79 -0.51 16.52
N PRO A 37 8.26 -0.10 15.33
CA PRO A 37 8.55 -1.06 14.29
C PRO A 37 9.48 -2.09 14.93
N SER A 38 9.02 -3.33 15.06
CA SER A 38 9.90 -4.44 15.42
C SER A 38 11.12 -4.31 14.52
N LYS A 39 12.33 -4.45 15.09
CA LYS A 39 13.55 -4.34 14.27
C LYS A 39 13.31 -5.16 13.01
N PRO A 40 13.45 -4.55 11.80
CA PRO A 40 13.15 -5.25 10.56
C PRO A 40 13.93 -6.58 10.52
N SER A 41 13.25 -7.68 10.27
CA SER A 41 13.89 -8.98 10.09
C SER A 41 14.42 -9.06 8.66
N LEU A 42 15.56 -8.40 8.42
CA LEU A 42 16.15 -8.34 7.08
C LEU A 42 16.70 -9.71 6.67
N GLY A 43 16.26 -10.18 5.52
CA GLY A 43 16.71 -11.40 4.87
C GLY A 43 16.47 -11.35 3.37
N LEU A 44 17.02 -12.32 2.64
CA LEU A 44 16.68 -12.48 1.23
C LEU A 44 15.27 -13.07 1.12
N PHE A 45 14.44 -12.50 0.27
CA PHE A 45 13.11 -13.03 -0.03
C PHE A 45 12.76 -12.87 -1.51
N ASN A 46 11.92 -13.77 -2.01
CA ASN A 46 11.40 -13.72 -3.36
C ASN A 46 10.24 -12.70 -3.43
N ILE A 47 10.42 -11.66 -4.24
CA ILE A 47 9.43 -10.60 -4.37
C ILE A 47 8.09 -11.09 -4.92
N HIS A 48 8.12 -12.06 -5.86
CA HIS A 48 6.90 -12.61 -6.44
C HIS A 48 6.12 -13.43 -5.41
N SER A 49 6.80 -14.17 -4.53
CA SER A 49 6.16 -14.87 -3.41
C SER A 49 5.42 -13.88 -2.50
N ALA A 50 6.04 -12.74 -2.20
CA ALA A 50 5.41 -11.69 -1.40
C ALA A 50 4.23 -11.05 -2.13
N LEU A 51 4.36 -10.77 -3.44
CA LEU A 51 3.27 -10.24 -4.26
C LEU A 51 2.09 -11.22 -4.40
N GLU A 52 2.36 -12.53 -4.47
CA GLU A 52 1.30 -13.55 -4.46
C GLU A 52 0.53 -13.60 -3.15
N LYS A 53 1.19 -13.38 -2.00
CA LYS A 53 0.49 -13.23 -0.71
C LYS A 53 -0.44 -12.01 -0.73
N VAL A 54 0.04 -10.88 -1.27
CA VAL A 54 -0.80 -9.68 -1.44
C VAL A 54 -1.97 -9.96 -2.36
N TYR A 55 -1.71 -10.60 -3.52
CA TYR A 55 -2.74 -10.96 -4.48
C TYR A 55 -3.83 -11.83 -3.84
N ALA A 56 -3.45 -12.87 -3.12
CA ALA A 56 -4.40 -13.76 -2.45
C ALA A 56 -5.24 -13.04 -1.39
N LEU A 57 -4.64 -12.15 -0.60
CA LEU A 57 -5.35 -11.35 0.39
C LEU A 57 -6.30 -10.34 -0.26
N ALA A 58 -5.86 -9.69 -1.33
CA ALA A 58 -6.68 -8.73 -2.08
C ALA A 58 -7.84 -9.43 -2.81
N GLU A 59 -7.60 -10.63 -3.34
CA GLU A 59 -8.62 -11.45 -4.00
C GLU A 59 -9.71 -11.91 -3.02
N ALA A 60 -9.32 -12.23 -1.77
CA ALA A 60 -10.26 -12.62 -0.72
C ALA A 60 -11.12 -11.47 -0.19
N ASP A 61 -10.63 -10.23 -0.29
CA ASP A 61 -11.26 -9.01 0.24
C ASP A 61 -11.93 -8.15 -0.84
N LYS A 62 -11.91 -8.59 -2.10
CA LYS A 62 -12.47 -7.83 -3.22
C LYS A 62 -13.98 -8.03 -3.34
N ASP A 63 -14.67 -7.01 -3.82
CA ASP A 63 -16.04 -7.15 -4.31
C ASP A 63 -16.07 -8.04 -5.57
N ASN A 64 -17.15 -8.80 -5.76
CA ASN A 64 -17.28 -9.79 -6.85
C ASN A 64 -17.10 -9.20 -8.27
N GLU A 65 -17.33 -7.91 -8.45
CA GLU A 65 -17.20 -7.23 -9.74
C GLU A 65 -15.77 -6.76 -10.04
N MET A 66 -14.86 -6.77 -9.03
CA MET A 66 -13.50 -6.28 -9.20
C MET A 66 -12.62 -7.30 -9.91
N SER A 67 -11.93 -6.86 -10.96
CA SER A 67 -10.91 -7.63 -11.65
C SER A 67 -9.52 -7.35 -11.05
N LEU A 68 -8.84 -8.40 -10.65
CA LEU A 68 -7.46 -8.33 -10.18
C LEU A 68 -6.56 -9.11 -11.15
N SER A 69 -5.50 -8.47 -11.64
CA SER A 69 -4.55 -9.07 -12.59
C SER A 69 -3.10 -8.87 -12.16
N ARG A 70 -2.20 -9.67 -12.71
CA ARG A 70 -0.77 -9.63 -12.41
C ARG A 70 0.05 -9.83 -13.68
N ASP A 71 1.20 -9.16 -13.72
CA ASP A 71 2.14 -9.21 -14.85
C ASP A 71 3.57 -9.07 -14.28
N TYR A 72 4.20 -10.21 -14.01
CA TYR A 72 5.48 -10.28 -13.32
C TYR A 72 6.64 -10.60 -14.26
N ASP A 73 7.75 -9.90 -14.06
CA ASP A 73 9.03 -10.18 -14.70
C ASP A 73 9.75 -11.29 -13.93
N PRO A 74 9.85 -12.52 -14.50
CA PRO A 74 10.43 -13.65 -13.80
C PRO A 74 11.95 -13.54 -13.57
N SER A 75 12.61 -12.55 -14.18
CA SER A 75 14.05 -12.36 -14.05
C SER A 75 14.47 -11.63 -12.77
N ILE A 76 13.51 -11.14 -11.97
CA ILE A 76 13.80 -10.43 -10.71
C ILE A 76 14.37 -11.42 -9.68
N PRO A 77 15.61 -11.20 -9.21
CA PRO A 77 16.22 -12.05 -8.19
C PRO A 77 15.61 -11.78 -6.80
N GLU A 78 15.98 -12.59 -5.83
CA GLU A 78 15.66 -12.29 -4.42
C GLU A 78 16.24 -10.94 -4.01
N ILE A 79 15.47 -10.21 -3.22
CA ILE A 79 15.86 -8.91 -2.67
C ILE A 79 16.09 -9.01 -1.16
N ASN A 80 16.94 -8.13 -0.64
CA ASN A 80 17.18 -8.06 0.80
C ASN A 80 16.19 -7.11 1.45
N GLY A 81 15.43 -7.61 2.43
CA GLY A 81 14.44 -6.82 3.13
C GLY A 81 13.66 -7.65 4.15
N ASP A 82 12.60 -7.07 4.68
CA ASP A 82 11.62 -7.75 5.54
C ASP A 82 10.36 -8.04 4.71
N GLU A 83 10.17 -9.32 4.39
CA GLU A 83 9.04 -9.76 3.55
C GLU A 83 7.68 -9.37 4.14
N ASN A 84 7.50 -9.45 5.47
CA ASN A 84 6.21 -9.14 6.10
C ASN A 84 5.90 -7.64 6.02
N LEU A 85 6.89 -6.80 6.29
CA LEU A 85 6.76 -5.35 6.13
C LEU A 85 6.51 -5.00 4.66
N PHE A 86 7.22 -5.64 3.72
CA PHE A 86 6.99 -5.43 2.30
C PHE A 86 5.54 -5.77 1.89
N VAL A 87 5.04 -6.95 2.28
CA VAL A 87 3.64 -7.36 2.05
C VAL A 87 2.68 -6.32 2.63
N GLN A 88 2.93 -5.83 3.84
CA GLN A 88 2.12 -4.78 4.46
C GLN A 88 2.10 -3.48 3.65
N ALA A 89 3.25 -3.04 3.13
CA ALA A 89 3.34 -1.83 2.31
C ALA A 89 2.52 -1.94 1.03
N ILE A 90 2.66 -3.07 0.30
CA ILE A 90 1.92 -3.30 -0.94
C ILE A 90 0.41 -3.42 -0.66
N LEU A 91 0.04 -4.13 0.41
CA LEU A 91 -1.36 -4.28 0.80
C LEU A 91 -2.02 -2.94 1.14
N ASN A 92 -1.30 -2.02 1.77
CA ASN A 92 -1.81 -0.67 2.05
C ASN A 92 -2.15 0.08 0.75
N ILE A 93 -1.32 -0.04 -0.28
CA ILE A 93 -1.56 0.60 -1.58
C ILE A 93 -2.74 -0.07 -2.30
N VAL A 94 -2.77 -1.42 -2.34
CA VAL A 94 -3.85 -2.17 -2.98
C VAL A 94 -5.20 -1.89 -2.31
N LYS A 95 -5.25 -1.87 -0.98
CA LYS A 95 -6.48 -1.51 -0.23
C LYS A 95 -6.94 -0.08 -0.51
N ASN A 96 -6.01 0.86 -0.68
CA ASN A 96 -6.38 2.21 -1.10
C ASN A 96 -7.01 2.24 -2.48
N ALA A 97 -6.48 1.48 -3.44
CA ALA A 97 -7.05 1.32 -4.77
C ALA A 97 -8.46 0.68 -4.72
N GLN A 98 -8.61 -0.46 -4.02
CA GLN A 98 -9.91 -1.12 -3.83
C GLN A 98 -10.95 -0.16 -3.25
N GLN A 99 -10.58 0.57 -2.21
CA GLN A 99 -11.48 1.53 -1.57
C GLN A 99 -11.84 2.74 -2.47
N ALA A 100 -10.91 3.18 -3.34
CA ALA A 100 -11.17 4.30 -4.25
C ALA A 100 -12.14 3.91 -5.37
N MET A 101 -12.28 2.62 -5.63
CA MET A 101 -13.08 2.10 -6.74
C MET A 101 -14.44 1.53 -6.33
N LYS A 102 -14.90 1.72 -5.09
CA LYS A 102 -16.19 1.19 -4.60
C LYS A 102 -17.40 1.52 -5.50
N ASP A 103 -17.38 2.73 -6.10
CA ASP A 103 -18.45 3.23 -6.93
C ASP A 103 -18.10 3.20 -8.44
N ILE A 104 -16.99 2.56 -8.80
CA ILE A 104 -16.52 2.46 -10.18
C ILE A 104 -17.11 1.22 -10.84
N LYS A 105 -17.66 1.40 -12.03
CA LYS A 105 -18.13 0.29 -12.86
C LYS A 105 -16.94 -0.47 -13.43
N ASN A 106 -16.94 -1.80 -13.26
CA ASN A 106 -15.85 -2.70 -13.69
C ASN A 106 -14.48 -2.27 -13.09
N PRO A 107 -14.34 -2.24 -11.76
CA PRO A 107 -13.10 -1.86 -11.11
C PRO A 107 -11.98 -2.86 -11.43
N MET A 108 -10.78 -2.34 -11.74
CA MET A 108 -9.64 -3.16 -12.12
C MET A 108 -8.39 -2.73 -11.36
N ILE A 109 -7.63 -3.71 -10.87
CA ILE A 109 -6.27 -3.52 -10.34
C ILE A 109 -5.32 -4.43 -11.10
N CYS A 110 -4.18 -3.89 -11.52
CA CYS A 110 -3.09 -4.66 -12.10
C CYS A 110 -1.82 -4.47 -11.25
N ILE A 111 -1.20 -5.58 -10.82
CA ILE A 111 0.09 -5.57 -10.13
C ILE A 111 1.15 -6.01 -11.13
N LYS A 112 2.14 -5.15 -11.40
CA LYS A 112 3.24 -5.43 -12.32
C LYS A 112 4.58 -5.40 -11.60
N SER A 113 5.53 -6.20 -12.07
CA SER A 113 6.93 -6.09 -11.64
C SER A 113 7.87 -6.07 -12.84
N ARG A 114 8.93 -5.24 -12.80
CA ARG A 114 9.91 -5.09 -13.87
C ARG A 114 11.30 -4.83 -13.31
N ILE A 115 12.32 -5.27 -14.03
CA ILE A 115 13.71 -4.84 -13.80
C ILE A 115 14.00 -3.60 -14.62
N HIS A 116 14.70 -2.65 -14.02
CA HIS A 116 15.28 -1.51 -14.71
C HIS A 116 16.76 -1.36 -14.36
N TYR A 117 17.51 -0.79 -15.29
CA TYR A 117 18.95 -0.55 -15.14
C TYR A 117 19.26 0.96 -15.17
N GLY A 118 20.24 1.37 -14.37
CA GLY A 118 20.76 2.73 -14.38
C GLY A 118 19.73 3.80 -13.95
N LYS A 119 18.73 3.44 -13.17
CA LYS A 119 17.71 4.40 -12.69
C LYS A 119 18.03 4.94 -11.29
N PRO A 120 17.71 6.22 -11.03
CA PRO A 120 17.89 6.80 -9.71
C PRO A 120 16.78 6.38 -8.74
N ILE A 121 17.15 6.12 -7.48
CA ILE A 121 16.27 6.10 -6.32
C ILE A 121 16.76 7.18 -5.36
N ASN A 122 15.92 8.13 -4.98
CA ASN A 122 16.25 9.25 -4.09
C ASN A 122 17.54 10.00 -4.50
N GLY A 123 17.74 10.20 -5.82
CA GLY A 123 18.90 10.90 -6.38
C GLY A 123 20.18 10.05 -6.51
N ILE A 124 20.18 8.80 -6.06
CA ILE A 124 21.30 7.87 -6.19
C ILE A 124 21.04 6.92 -7.35
N ILE A 125 21.97 6.85 -8.32
CA ILE A 125 21.87 5.93 -9.44
C ILE A 125 22.20 4.51 -8.97
N HIS A 126 21.26 3.58 -9.20
CA HIS A 126 21.43 2.16 -8.92
C HIS A 126 21.65 1.40 -10.22
N GLN A 127 22.59 0.45 -10.21
CA GLN A 127 22.87 -0.40 -11.38
C GLN A 127 21.63 -1.19 -11.80
N THR A 128 20.91 -1.72 -10.84
CA THR A 128 19.69 -2.52 -11.05
C THR A 128 18.66 -2.18 -10.00
N ILE A 129 17.42 -1.97 -10.43
CA ILE A 129 16.28 -1.78 -9.55
C ILE A 129 15.14 -2.73 -9.93
N CYS A 130 14.37 -3.14 -8.93
CA CYS A 130 13.06 -3.73 -9.11
C CYS A 130 12.01 -2.64 -9.00
N SER A 131 11.16 -2.49 -10.01
CA SER A 131 9.98 -1.63 -9.98
C SER A 131 8.73 -2.48 -9.86
N ILE A 132 7.88 -2.17 -8.86
CA ILE A 132 6.56 -2.75 -8.71
C ILE A 132 5.55 -1.65 -8.96
N GLU A 133 4.62 -1.88 -9.88
CA GLU A 133 3.55 -0.94 -10.21
C GLU A 133 2.20 -1.53 -9.78
N ILE A 134 1.42 -0.73 -9.07
CA ILE A 134 0.02 -1.01 -8.73
C ILE A 134 -0.80 0.01 -9.49
N ILE A 135 -1.59 -0.47 -10.44
CA ILE A 135 -2.36 0.36 -11.37
C ILE A 135 -3.84 0.06 -11.15
N ASP A 136 -4.62 1.10 -10.91
CA ASP A 136 -6.07 1.02 -10.80
C ASP A 136 -6.77 1.94 -11.80
N ASN A 137 -8.03 1.64 -12.12
CA ASN A 137 -8.88 2.46 -12.99
C ASN A 137 -9.85 3.35 -12.20
N GLY A 138 -9.47 3.75 -11.01
CA GLY A 138 -10.24 4.58 -10.12
C GLY A 138 -10.44 6.02 -10.60
N PRO A 139 -11.07 6.87 -9.78
CA PRO A 139 -11.39 8.25 -10.14
C PRO A 139 -10.17 9.16 -10.25
N GLY A 140 -9.00 8.67 -9.85
CA GLY A 140 -7.79 9.47 -9.70
C GLY A 140 -7.68 10.16 -8.34
N ILE A 141 -6.54 10.79 -8.10
CA ILE A 141 -6.26 11.61 -6.92
C ILE A 141 -6.44 13.07 -7.33
N PRO A 142 -7.21 13.88 -6.60
CA PRO A 142 -7.35 15.31 -6.87
C PRO A 142 -6.01 16.03 -6.87
N ASP A 143 -5.80 16.98 -7.79
CA ASP A 143 -4.52 17.68 -7.99
C ASP A 143 -4.07 18.45 -6.73
N ASP A 144 -5.00 19.00 -5.97
CA ASP A 144 -4.76 19.71 -4.71
C ASP A 144 -4.21 18.81 -3.59
N LEU A 145 -4.32 17.49 -3.74
CA LEU A 145 -3.80 16.50 -2.80
C LEU A 145 -2.48 15.86 -3.25
N HIS A 146 -1.99 16.12 -4.48
CA HIS A 146 -0.80 15.47 -5.01
C HIS A 146 0.42 15.66 -4.10
N ASP A 147 0.64 16.87 -3.60
CA ASP A 147 1.79 17.18 -2.72
C ASP A 147 1.64 16.57 -1.32
N GLN A 148 0.43 16.13 -0.95
CA GLN A 148 0.10 15.67 0.40
C GLN A 148 -0.27 14.18 0.48
N VAL A 149 -0.24 13.45 -0.64
CA VAL A 149 -0.67 12.03 -0.73
C VAL A 149 0.00 11.14 0.32
N PHE A 150 1.27 11.41 0.63
CA PHE A 150 2.05 10.66 1.61
C PHE A 150 2.06 11.27 3.01
N PHE A 151 1.38 12.41 3.23
CA PHE A 151 1.32 12.99 4.57
C PHE A 151 0.34 12.22 5.46
N PRO A 152 0.67 12.08 6.76
CA PRO A 152 -0.21 11.37 7.67
C PRO A 152 -1.55 12.11 7.83
N MET A 153 -2.62 11.34 8.00
CA MET A 153 -4.00 11.82 8.19
C MET A 153 -4.61 12.56 6.97
N VAL A 154 -3.95 12.54 5.82
CA VAL A 154 -4.54 13.03 4.57
C VAL A 154 -5.38 11.92 3.95
N SER A 155 -6.66 12.17 3.77
CA SER A 155 -7.61 11.23 3.16
C SER A 155 -8.73 11.99 2.48
N VAL A 156 -9.08 11.59 1.27
CA VAL A 156 -10.29 12.06 0.56
C VAL A 156 -11.55 11.42 1.15
N LYS A 157 -11.41 10.40 1.99
CA LYS A 157 -12.50 9.56 2.49
C LYS A 157 -12.89 9.96 3.91
N GLU A 158 -14.18 10.06 4.17
CA GLU A 158 -14.74 10.40 5.50
C GLU A 158 -14.28 9.41 6.60
N ASN A 159 -14.07 8.13 6.25
CA ASN A 159 -13.68 7.08 7.21
C ASN A 159 -12.25 6.56 6.99
N GLY A 160 -11.42 7.23 6.19
CA GLY A 160 -10.03 6.84 5.97
C GLY A 160 -9.12 7.32 7.11
N SER A 161 -8.24 6.45 7.63
CA SER A 161 -7.24 6.87 8.64
C SER A 161 -6.16 7.81 8.06
N GLY A 162 -5.99 7.85 6.74
CA GLY A 162 -4.94 8.62 6.07
C GLY A 162 -3.51 8.17 6.40
N LEU A 163 -3.34 6.97 6.99
CA LEU A 163 -2.03 6.47 7.42
C LEU A 163 -1.45 5.40 6.50
N GLY A 164 -2.27 4.80 5.62
CA GLY A 164 -1.85 3.66 4.82
C GLY A 164 -0.66 3.95 3.90
N LEU A 165 -0.72 5.06 3.16
CA LEU A 165 0.34 5.46 2.23
C LEU A 165 1.60 5.95 2.95
N THR A 166 1.46 6.64 4.07
CA THR A 166 2.59 7.05 4.93
C THR A 166 3.33 5.83 5.44
N ILE A 167 2.62 4.83 5.97
CA ILE A 167 3.21 3.57 6.44
C ILE A 167 3.90 2.83 5.29
N ALA A 168 3.27 2.77 4.12
CA ALA A 168 3.87 2.15 2.95
C ALA A 168 5.19 2.85 2.56
N GLN A 169 5.20 4.19 2.55
CA GLN A 169 6.40 4.97 2.23
C GLN A 169 7.54 4.71 3.25
N ASP A 170 7.23 4.70 4.54
CA ASP A 170 8.21 4.43 5.59
C ASP A 170 8.81 3.02 5.46
N ILE A 171 7.97 2.02 5.21
CA ILE A 171 8.42 0.64 4.99
C ILE A 171 9.34 0.56 3.77
N ILE A 172 8.95 1.14 2.64
CA ILE A 172 9.76 1.10 1.42
C ILE A 172 11.08 1.86 1.62
N ARG A 173 11.08 2.94 2.39
CA ARG A 173 12.32 3.66 2.76
C ARG A 173 13.26 2.80 3.61
N ILE A 174 12.74 1.99 4.55
CA ILE A 174 13.53 1.01 5.31
C ILE A 174 14.22 0.01 4.37
N HIS A 175 13.58 -0.34 3.25
CA HIS A 175 14.14 -1.21 2.20
C HIS A 175 15.09 -0.47 1.23
N GLY A 176 15.38 0.82 1.48
CA GLY A 176 16.23 1.65 0.62
C GLY A 176 15.56 2.07 -0.69
N GLY A 177 14.24 1.90 -0.79
CA GLY A 177 13.45 2.21 -1.96
C GLY A 177 12.78 3.59 -1.94
N SER A 178 11.97 3.82 -2.96
CA SER A 178 11.08 4.98 -3.09
C SER A 178 9.71 4.58 -3.60
N ILE A 179 8.69 5.38 -3.27
CA ILE A 179 7.36 5.29 -3.87
C ILE A 179 7.09 6.60 -4.59
N THR A 180 6.60 6.49 -5.81
CA THR A 180 6.08 7.60 -6.62
C THR A 180 4.68 7.24 -7.11
N PHE A 181 3.93 8.22 -7.59
CA PHE A 181 2.65 7.97 -8.22
C PHE A 181 2.44 8.89 -9.43
N GLU A 182 1.60 8.43 -10.33
CA GLU A 182 1.02 9.19 -11.43
C GLU A 182 -0.49 8.95 -11.35
N SER A 183 -1.29 10.01 -11.45
CA SER A 183 -2.74 9.88 -11.31
C SER A 183 -3.48 10.83 -12.22
N LYS A 184 -4.52 10.32 -12.83
CA LYS A 184 -5.51 11.06 -13.63
C LYS A 184 -6.86 10.33 -13.51
N PRO A 185 -7.98 10.97 -13.79
CA PRO A 185 -9.26 10.28 -13.83
C PRO A 185 -9.22 9.04 -14.75
N GLY A 186 -9.58 7.88 -14.18
CA GLY A 186 -9.56 6.59 -14.88
C GLY A 186 -8.24 5.82 -14.81
N GLU A 187 -7.21 6.37 -14.20
CA GLU A 187 -5.94 5.65 -13.97
C GLU A 187 -5.13 6.26 -12.83
N THR A 188 -4.86 5.46 -11.80
CA THR A 188 -3.86 5.77 -10.79
C THR A 188 -2.79 4.69 -10.79
N LYS A 189 -1.53 5.08 -10.85
CA LYS A 189 -0.38 4.20 -10.83
C LYS A 189 0.54 4.58 -9.68
N PHE A 190 0.72 3.69 -8.72
CA PHE A 190 1.78 3.77 -7.74
C PHE A 190 2.96 2.93 -8.19
N ALA A 191 4.15 3.51 -8.20
CA ALA A 191 5.40 2.84 -8.58
C ALA A 191 6.35 2.79 -7.37
N ILE A 192 6.71 1.57 -6.97
CA ILE A 192 7.65 1.26 -5.89
C ILE A 192 8.96 0.83 -6.54
N ASN A 193 10.05 1.52 -6.23
CA ASN A 193 11.37 1.21 -6.76
C ASN A 193 12.27 0.74 -5.62
N LEU A 194 12.83 -0.46 -5.76
CA LEU A 194 13.70 -1.10 -4.78
C LEU A 194 15.08 -1.37 -5.39
N PRO A 195 16.19 -1.06 -4.70
CA PRO A 195 17.51 -1.37 -5.19
C PRO A 195 17.77 -2.88 -5.11
N ILE A 196 18.25 -3.47 -6.21
CA ILE A 196 18.74 -4.85 -6.23
C ILE A 196 20.25 -4.81 -6.01
N LYS A 197 20.72 -5.40 -4.91
CA LYS A 197 22.14 -5.62 -4.69
C LYS A 197 22.54 -6.92 -5.35
N ILE A 198 23.12 -6.84 -6.54
CA ILE A 198 23.72 -8.03 -7.17
C ILE A 198 24.98 -8.36 -6.39
N ASN A 199 24.97 -9.48 -5.66
CA ASN A 199 26.17 -10.00 -5.03
C ASN A 199 27.11 -10.52 -6.14
N ASN A 200 28.09 -9.71 -6.53
CA ASN A 200 29.14 -10.09 -7.50
C ASN A 200 30.08 -11.20 -6.96
N LYS A 201 29.58 -12.20 -6.25
CA LYS A 201 30.39 -13.35 -5.85
C LYS A 201 30.61 -14.37 -6.99
N GLU A 202 29.81 -14.31 -8.05
CA GLU A 202 29.93 -15.26 -9.18
C GLU A 202 30.71 -14.72 -10.39
N ALA A 203 31.11 -13.46 -10.41
CA ALA A 203 31.87 -12.88 -11.53
C ALA A 203 33.40 -13.08 -11.43
N LYS A 204 33.88 -13.99 -10.58
CA LYS A 204 35.31 -14.31 -10.44
C LYS A 204 35.71 -15.68 -10.93
N ILE A 205 34.91 -16.33 -11.77
CA ILE A 205 35.28 -17.56 -12.43
C ILE A 205 34.98 -17.39 -13.92
N ALA A 206 35.85 -16.73 -14.63
CA ALA A 206 36.10 -16.86 -16.05
C ALA A 206 37.50 -16.31 -16.35
#